data_56c8668590a335be35c310c32b8f0092
#
_entry.id   56c8668590a335be35c310c32b8f0092
#
_cell.length_a   1.000
_cell.length_b   1.000
_cell.length_c   1.000
_cell.angle_alpha   90.00
_cell.angle_beta   90.00
_cell.angle_gamma   90.00
#
_symmetry.space_group_name_H-M   'P 1'
#
loop_
_entity.id
_entity.type
_entity.pdbx_description
1 polymer ?
#
loop_
_entity_poly.entity_id
_entity_poly.type
_entity_poly.pdbx_seq_one_letter_code
_entity_poly.pdbx_strand_id
1 'polypeptide(L)'
;MAKSKTCVRSRQSRGRRVPRGRSLKPLVVFAAEGATERVYINALITHRYGNRIAPSFAETRDHSSLTNLVSQIKSKMQRDGSGAEGAWIVCDTDANACHREQLEEWLLESERHHVAISHPCIEYWFVLHVKVTARSLDAQHVVKELDKEWLGGKSYKKGASIPPDLINATENAIKRV
;
A
#
# COMPACT_ATOMS: atom_id res chain seq x y z
N MET A 1 -57.33 58.90 -14.49
CA MET A 1 -57.41 57.53 -13.97
C MET A 1 -56.24 56.74 -14.53
N ALA A 2 -55.15 56.59 -13.74
CA ALA A 2 -53.96 55.86 -14.16
C ALA A 2 -53.92 54.47 -13.47
N LYS A 3 -53.94 53.41 -14.27
CA LYS A 3 -53.89 52.05 -13.78
C LYS A 3 -52.42 51.63 -13.56
N SER A 4 -52.05 51.38 -12.29
CA SER A 4 -50.77 50.79 -11.86
C SER A 4 -50.68 49.36 -12.32
N LYS A 5 -49.63 48.99 -13.08
CA LYS A 5 -49.29 47.62 -13.42
C LYS A 5 -48.27 47.08 -12.38
N THR A 6 -48.75 46.21 -11.53
CA THR A 6 -47.91 45.51 -10.57
C THR A 6 -47.13 44.38 -11.28
N CYS A 7 -45.80 44.51 -11.37
CA CYS A 7 -44.91 43.50 -11.92
C CYS A 7 -44.62 42.45 -10.87
N VAL A 8 -45.16 41.24 -11.04
CA VAL A 8 -44.88 40.08 -10.18
C VAL A 8 -43.56 39.44 -10.65
N ARG A 9 -42.48 39.63 -9.88
CA ARG A 9 -41.21 38.94 -10.09
C ARG A 9 -41.35 37.51 -9.63
N SER A 10 -41.33 36.57 -10.58
CA SER A 10 -41.23 35.15 -10.30
C SER A 10 -39.85 34.81 -9.66
N ARG A 11 -39.87 34.32 -8.43
CA ARG A 11 -38.69 33.76 -7.77
C ARG A 11 -38.35 32.43 -8.43
N GLN A 12 -37.34 32.42 -9.28
CA GLN A 12 -36.73 31.18 -9.74
C GLN A 12 -36.14 30.43 -8.51
N SER A 13 -36.69 29.28 -8.21
CA SER A 13 -36.16 28.36 -7.18
C SER A 13 -34.79 27.89 -7.63
N ARG A 14 -33.75 28.32 -6.92
CA ARG A 14 -32.40 27.75 -7.08
C ARG A 14 -32.49 26.27 -6.74
N GLY A 15 -32.38 25.42 -7.75
CA GLY A 15 -32.34 23.97 -7.59
C GLY A 15 -31.33 23.59 -6.52
N ARG A 16 -31.79 22.86 -5.52
CA ARG A 16 -31.00 22.32 -4.43
C ARG A 16 -29.96 21.37 -5.05
N ARG A 17 -28.68 21.76 -5.08
CA ARG A 17 -27.62 20.88 -5.51
C ARG A 17 -27.65 19.66 -4.59
N VAL A 18 -28.03 18.51 -5.13
CA VAL A 18 -27.93 17.24 -4.46
C VAL A 18 -26.43 17.00 -4.21
N PRO A 19 -25.98 16.80 -2.96
CA PRO A 19 -24.58 16.48 -2.72
C PRO A 19 -24.24 15.20 -3.50
N ARG A 20 -23.26 15.27 -4.41
CA ARG A 20 -22.71 14.07 -5.03
C ARG A 20 -22.17 13.21 -3.89
N GLY A 21 -22.82 12.09 -3.62
CA GLY A 21 -22.37 11.13 -2.64
C GLY A 21 -20.88 10.84 -2.91
N ARG A 22 -20.03 10.97 -1.88
CA ARG A 22 -18.63 10.56 -1.97
C ARG A 22 -18.64 9.06 -2.26
N SER A 23 -18.15 8.66 -3.44
CA SER A 23 -17.87 7.26 -3.71
C SER A 23 -16.94 6.75 -2.63
N LEU A 24 -17.29 5.65 -1.96
CA LEU A 24 -16.43 5.01 -1.01
C LEU A 24 -15.20 4.50 -1.75
N LYS A 25 -14.03 4.67 -1.15
CA LYS A 25 -12.80 4.14 -1.72
C LYS A 25 -12.80 2.63 -1.55
N PRO A 26 -12.29 1.87 -2.54
CA PRO A 26 -12.11 0.43 -2.41
C PRO A 26 -11.24 0.12 -1.19
N LEU A 27 -11.71 -0.78 -0.35
CA LEU A 27 -11.01 -1.25 0.83
C LEU A 27 -10.01 -2.34 0.43
N VAL A 28 -8.75 -2.18 0.80
CA VAL A 28 -7.71 -3.20 0.59
C VAL A 28 -7.07 -3.52 1.93
N VAL A 29 -7.05 -4.80 2.27
CA VAL A 29 -6.49 -5.28 3.54
C VAL A 29 -5.05 -5.73 3.33
N PHE A 30 -4.16 -5.36 4.24
CA PHE A 30 -2.75 -5.71 4.21
C PHE A 30 -2.32 -6.40 5.51
N ALA A 31 -1.56 -7.48 5.40
CA ALA A 31 -0.74 -8.01 6.48
C ALA A 31 0.72 -7.87 6.06
N ALA A 32 1.46 -7.01 6.75
CA ALA A 32 2.87 -6.74 6.48
C ALA A 32 3.73 -7.30 7.61
N GLU A 33 4.87 -7.89 7.28
CA GLU A 33 5.77 -8.52 8.23
C GLU A 33 6.38 -7.52 9.20
N GLY A 34 6.72 -6.32 8.72
CA GLY A 34 7.37 -5.30 9.51
C GLY A 34 6.83 -3.88 9.30
N ALA A 35 7.44 -2.95 10.02
CA ALA A 35 7.10 -1.54 9.95
C ALA A 35 7.51 -0.92 8.59
N THR A 36 8.61 -1.38 8.00
CA THR A 36 9.14 -0.85 6.73
C THR A 36 8.16 -1.04 5.59
N GLU A 37 7.60 -2.25 5.45
CA GLU A 37 6.60 -2.59 4.44
C GLU A 37 5.34 -1.73 4.58
N ARG A 38 4.86 -1.54 5.81
CA ARG A 38 3.69 -0.69 6.09
C ARG A 38 3.93 0.76 5.69
N VAL A 39 5.10 1.30 6.05
CA VAL A 39 5.46 2.68 5.69
C VAL A 39 5.55 2.82 4.18
N TYR A 40 6.16 1.84 3.49
CA TYR A 40 6.27 1.84 2.03
C TYR A 40 4.90 1.77 1.35
N ILE A 41 4.02 0.85 1.77
CA ILE A 41 2.67 0.73 1.22
C ILE A 41 1.88 2.04 1.38
N ASN A 42 1.94 2.66 2.56
CA ASN A 42 1.27 3.94 2.80
C ASN A 42 1.83 5.06 1.89
N ALA A 43 3.16 5.13 1.74
CA ALA A 43 3.80 6.08 0.85
C ALA A 43 3.40 5.86 -0.61
N LEU A 44 3.38 4.60 -1.07
CA LEU A 44 2.95 4.22 -2.41
C LEU A 44 1.50 4.63 -2.69
N ILE A 45 0.58 4.34 -1.76
CA ILE A 45 -0.84 4.71 -1.87
C ILE A 45 -0.99 6.23 -1.91
N THR A 46 -0.26 6.95 -1.07
CA THR A 46 -0.36 8.41 -0.96
C THR A 46 0.19 9.11 -2.20
N HIS A 47 1.42 8.78 -2.59
CA HIS A 47 2.16 9.54 -3.59
C HIS A 47 1.90 9.06 -5.02
N ARG A 48 1.71 7.76 -5.23
CA ARG A 48 1.50 7.21 -6.57
C ARG A 48 0.02 7.05 -6.93
N TYR A 49 -0.79 6.60 -5.99
CA TYR A 49 -2.21 6.32 -6.25
C TYR A 49 -3.16 7.41 -5.76
N GLY A 50 -2.64 8.53 -5.23
CA GLY A 50 -3.45 9.69 -4.84
C GLY A 50 -4.56 9.36 -3.83
N ASN A 51 -4.29 8.43 -2.92
CA ASN A 51 -5.26 7.96 -1.93
C ASN A 51 -6.55 7.41 -2.56
N ARG A 52 -6.47 6.74 -3.71
CA ARG A 52 -7.66 6.18 -4.38
C ARG A 52 -8.20 4.93 -3.69
N ILE A 53 -7.42 4.27 -2.86
CA ILE A 53 -7.83 3.12 -2.06
C ILE A 53 -7.81 3.48 -0.56
N ALA A 54 -8.56 2.71 0.22
CA ALA A 54 -8.56 2.76 1.67
C ALA A 54 -7.75 1.56 2.20
N PRO A 55 -6.49 1.76 2.64
CA PRO A 55 -5.72 0.67 3.22
C PRO A 55 -6.20 0.35 4.62
N SER A 56 -6.32 -0.92 4.93
CA SER A 56 -6.57 -1.44 6.27
C SER A 56 -5.49 -2.45 6.63
N PHE A 57 -4.73 -2.18 7.68
CA PHE A 57 -3.63 -3.05 8.09
C PHE A 57 -4.05 -4.00 9.21
N ALA A 58 -3.72 -5.27 9.05
CA ALA A 58 -3.80 -6.22 10.14
C ALA A 58 -2.78 -5.86 11.24
N GLU A 59 -3.12 -6.16 12.49
CA GLU A 59 -2.24 -5.95 13.63
C GLU A 59 -1.19 -7.06 13.68
N THR A 60 -0.07 -6.84 13.02
CA THR A 60 1.08 -7.74 13.04
C THR A 60 2.17 -7.17 13.94
N ARG A 61 2.91 -8.04 14.62
CA ARG A 61 4.14 -7.65 15.32
C ARG A 61 5.30 -7.70 14.35
N ASP A 62 6.35 -6.94 14.58
CA ASP A 62 7.57 -7.03 13.79
C ASP A 62 8.11 -8.47 13.82
N HIS A 63 8.61 -8.94 12.69
CA HIS A 63 9.07 -10.32 12.48
C HIS A 63 7.98 -11.38 12.71
N SER A 64 6.75 -11.08 12.32
CA SER A 64 5.66 -12.04 12.40
C SER A 64 5.89 -13.20 11.43
N SER A 65 5.73 -14.44 11.91
CA SER A 65 5.76 -15.61 11.02
C SER A 65 4.63 -15.53 9.99
N LEU A 66 4.82 -16.17 8.84
CA LEU A 66 3.80 -16.22 7.79
C LEU A 66 2.45 -16.75 8.28
N THR A 67 2.48 -17.79 9.12
CA THR A 67 1.26 -18.34 9.76
C THR A 67 0.51 -17.26 10.54
N ASN A 68 1.22 -16.40 11.26
CA ASN A 68 0.62 -15.28 11.97
C ASN A 68 0.06 -14.24 10.99
N LEU A 69 0.78 -13.91 9.89
CA LEU A 69 0.29 -12.98 8.88
C LEU A 69 -1.01 -13.47 8.26
N VAL A 70 -1.10 -14.75 7.86
CA VAL A 70 -2.32 -15.36 7.32
C VAL A 70 -3.46 -15.32 8.33
N SER A 71 -3.22 -15.67 9.59
CA SER A 71 -4.23 -15.62 10.65
C SER A 71 -4.73 -14.21 10.90
N GLN A 72 -3.83 -13.24 10.98
CA GLN A 72 -4.17 -11.84 11.25
C GLN A 72 -4.94 -11.19 10.10
N ILE A 73 -4.56 -11.46 8.83
CA ILE A 73 -5.27 -10.91 7.69
C ILE A 73 -6.69 -11.50 7.60
N LYS A 74 -6.87 -12.80 7.83
CA LYS A 74 -8.19 -13.44 7.88
C LYS A 74 -9.07 -12.83 8.98
N SER A 75 -8.53 -12.66 10.17
CA SER A 75 -9.24 -12.02 11.29
C SER A 75 -9.60 -10.57 10.98
N LYS A 76 -8.72 -9.85 10.30
CA LYS A 76 -8.97 -8.46 9.88
C LYS A 76 -10.07 -8.38 8.84
N MET A 77 -10.05 -9.23 7.83
CA MET A 77 -11.09 -9.30 6.80
C MET A 77 -12.46 -9.62 7.40
N GLN A 78 -12.53 -10.51 8.39
CA GLN A 78 -13.76 -10.80 9.11
C GLN A 78 -14.32 -9.60 9.86
N ARG A 79 -13.44 -8.82 10.51
CA ARG A 79 -13.83 -7.60 11.26
C ARG A 79 -14.27 -6.46 10.35
N ASP A 80 -13.54 -6.22 9.28
CA ASP A 80 -13.81 -5.12 8.34
C ASP A 80 -14.99 -5.44 7.39
N GLY A 81 -15.53 -6.65 7.46
CA GLY A 81 -16.63 -7.14 6.63
C GLY A 81 -16.19 -7.64 5.24
N SER A 82 -17.13 -8.26 4.52
CA SER A 82 -16.88 -8.87 3.21
C SER A 82 -16.65 -7.90 2.05
N GLY A 83 -16.48 -6.60 2.36
CA GLY A 83 -16.37 -5.53 1.37
C GLY A 83 -14.94 -5.23 0.89
N ALA A 84 -13.93 -5.99 1.34
CA ALA A 84 -12.57 -5.80 0.83
C ALA A 84 -12.45 -6.24 -0.63
N GLU A 85 -11.90 -5.36 -1.47
CA GLU A 85 -11.67 -5.65 -2.89
C GLU A 85 -10.37 -6.42 -3.12
N GLY A 86 -9.49 -6.48 -2.14
CA GLY A 86 -8.26 -7.25 -2.17
C GLY A 86 -7.65 -7.44 -0.78
N ALA A 87 -6.88 -8.51 -0.63
CA ALA A 87 -6.13 -8.82 0.59
C ALA A 87 -4.70 -9.22 0.22
N TRP A 88 -3.72 -8.53 0.80
CA TRP A 88 -2.30 -8.67 0.47
C TRP A 88 -1.49 -9.12 1.68
N ILE A 89 -0.73 -10.19 1.50
CA ILE A 89 0.36 -10.54 2.41
C ILE A 89 1.66 -9.98 1.84
N VAL A 90 2.40 -9.23 2.65
CA VAL A 90 3.66 -8.60 2.25
C VAL A 90 4.74 -9.09 3.22
N CYS A 91 5.70 -9.84 2.72
CA CYS A 91 6.74 -10.49 3.52
C CYS A 91 8.06 -10.60 2.76
N ASP A 92 9.11 -10.83 3.51
CA ASP A 92 10.43 -11.11 2.99
C ASP A 92 10.66 -12.62 2.85
N THR A 93 11.55 -13.04 1.95
CA THR A 93 11.97 -14.43 1.87
C THR A 93 13.21 -14.65 2.71
N ASP A 94 13.13 -14.45 4.00
CA ASP A 94 14.20 -14.91 4.88
C ASP A 94 14.29 -16.42 4.82
N ALA A 95 15.19 -16.95 3.96
CA ALA A 95 15.77 -18.29 3.98
C ALA A 95 14.86 -19.51 4.28
N ASN A 96 13.57 -19.36 4.47
CA ASN A 96 12.67 -20.43 4.88
C ASN A 96 11.78 -20.91 3.73
N ALA A 97 12.27 -21.95 3.02
CA ALA A 97 11.51 -22.71 2.02
C ALA A 97 10.14 -23.24 2.54
N CYS A 98 9.96 -23.31 3.85
CA CYS A 98 8.73 -23.78 4.51
C CYS A 98 7.48 -22.91 4.26
N HIS A 99 7.63 -21.70 3.72
CA HIS A 99 6.50 -20.79 3.64
C HIS A 99 5.75 -20.82 2.30
N ARG A 100 6.32 -21.49 1.29
CA ARG A 100 5.77 -21.52 -0.05
C ARG A 100 4.38 -22.15 -0.10
N GLU A 101 4.22 -23.30 0.52
CA GLU A 101 2.93 -24.01 0.55
C GLU A 101 1.82 -23.17 1.17
N GLN A 102 2.10 -22.50 2.29
CA GLN A 102 1.11 -21.63 2.95
C GLN A 102 0.72 -20.40 2.09
N LEU A 103 1.66 -19.86 1.31
CA LEU A 103 1.35 -18.77 0.38
C LEU A 103 0.55 -19.26 -0.82
N GLU A 104 0.84 -20.46 -1.33
CA GLU A 104 0.06 -21.10 -2.39
C GLU A 104 -1.36 -21.40 -1.91
N GLU A 105 -1.53 -21.95 -0.72
CA GLU A 105 -2.85 -22.15 -0.10
C GLU A 105 -3.64 -20.83 0.03
N TRP A 106 -2.97 -19.78 0.54
CA TRP A 106 -3.57 -18.45 0.65
C TRP A 106 -4.06 -17.93 -0.71
N LEU A 107 -3.26 -18.04 -1.77
CA LEU A 107 -3.62 -17.59 -3.11
C LEU A 107 -4.77 -18.38 -3.72
N LEU A 108 -4.86 -19.68 -3.42
CA LEU A 108 -5.93 -20.56 -3.93
C LEU A 108 -7.28 -20.33 -3.25
N GLU A 109 -7.32 -19.75 -2.06
CA GLU A 109 -8.56 -19.52 -1.33
C GLU A 109 -9.48 -18.48 -2.01
N SER A 110 -8.92 -17.51 -2.74
CA SER A 110 -9.71 -16.46 -3.40
C SER A 110 -8.90 -15.70 -4.46
N GLU A 111 -9.52 -15.33 -5.56
CA GLU A 111 -8.95 -14.43 -6.58
C GLU A 111 -8.59 -13.03 -6.04
N ARG A 112 -9.12 -12.66 -4.89
CA ARG A 112 -8.82 -11.39 -4.20
C ARG A 112 -7.61 -11.48 -3.27
N HIS A 113 -7.04 -12.67 -3.12
CA HIS A 113 -5.87 -12.89 -2.30
C HIS A 113 -4.60 -12.69 -3.14
N HIS A 114 -3.68 -11.93 -2.61
CA HIS A 114 -2.43 -11.56 -3.28
C HIS A 114 -1.25 -11.67 -2.32
N VAL A 115 -0.07 -11.80 -2.89
CA VAL A 115 1.19 -11.85 -2.15
C VAL A 115 2.20 -10.91 -2.82
N ALA A 116 2.94 -10.17 -2.02
CA ALA A 116 4.13 -9.44 -2.43
C ALA A 116 5.32 -9.95 -1.62
N ILE A 117 6.29 -10.53 -2.32
CA ILE A 117 7.46 -11.14 -1.70
C ILE A 117 8.70 -10.34 -2.09
N SER A 118 9.50 -9.96 -1.11
CA SER A 118 10.81 -9.35 -1.30
C SER A 118 11.92 -10.36 -1.07
N HIS A 119 12.92 -10.41 -1.95
CA HIS A 119 14.07 -11.28 -1.80
C HIS A 119 15.39 -10.50 -1.89
N PRO A 120 16.28 -10.54 -0.92
CA PRO A 120 16.14 -11.20 0.41
C PRO A 120 15.25 -10.39 1.37
N CYS A 121 15.09 -9.09 1.16
CA CYS A 121 14.31 -8.19 2.02
C CYS A 121 13.78 -6.97 1.23
N ILE A 122 12.84 -6.24 1.81
CA ILE A 122 12.22 -5.07 1.17
C ILE A 122 13.24 -3.97 0.83
N GLU A 123 14.33 -3.86 1.57
CA GLU A 123 15.38 -2.89 1.29
C GLU A 123 16.05 -3.13 -0.09
N TYR A 124 16.08 -4.38 -0.56
CA TYR A 124 16.56 -4.68 -1.91
C TYR A 124 15.66 -4.04 -2.98
N TRP A 125 14.36 -4.07 -2.76
CA TRP A 125 13.42 -3.35 -3.60
C TRP A 125 13.73 -1.85 -3.64
N PHE A 126 14.09 -1.24 -2.51
CA PHE A 126 14.47 0.17 -2.48
C PHE A 126 15.78 0.46 -3.23
N VAL A 127 16.75 -0.44 -3.15
CA VAL A 127 17.98 -0.31 -3.96
C VAL A 127 17.65 -0.31 -5.46
N LEU A 128 16.71 -1.15 -5.91
CA LEU A 128 16.30 -1.19 -7.30
C LEU A 128 15.62 0.10 -7.79
N HIS A 129 15.11 0.94 -6.91
CA HIS A 129 14.58 2.25 -7.31
C HIS A 129 15.70 3.20 -7.77
N VAL A 130 16.89 3.10 -7.17
CA VAL A 130 17.97 4.06 -7.37
C VAL A 130 19.07 3.54 -8.29
N LYS A 131 19.36 2.23 -8.27
CA LYS A 131 20.42 1.67 -9.12
C LYS A 131 20.13 0.26 -9.63
N VAL A 132 20.79 -0.09 -10.72
CA VAL A 132 20.86 -1.49 -11.18
C VAL A 132 21.88 -2.23 -10.31
N THR A 133 21.53 -3.39 -9.82
CA THR A 133 22.46 -4.28 -9.14
C THR A 133 22.37 -5.68 -9.75
N ALA A 134 23.50 -6.21 -10.19
CA ALA A 134 23.59 -7.55 -10.76
C ALA A 134 24.01 -8.61 -9.72
N ARG A 135 24.20 -8.20 -8.46
CA ARG A 135 24.70 -9.08 -7.41
C ARG A 135 23.54 -9.58 -6.55
N SER A 136 23.53 -10.87 -6.28
CA SER A 136 22.78 -11.43 -5.16
C SER A 136 23.41 -10.88 -3.88
N LEU A 137 22.70 -9.96 -3.22
CA LEU A 137 23.15 -9.36 -1.97
C LEU A 137 22.42 -10.04 -0.82
N ASP A 138 23.12 -10.39 0.24
CA ASP A 138 22.45 -10.71 1.50
C ASP A 138 21.85 -9.45 2.14
N ALA A 139 20.90 -9.62 3.08
CA ALA A 139 20.18 -8.52 3.70
C ALA A 139 21.09 -7.47 4.35
N GLN A 140 22.24 -7.87 4.93
CA GLN A 140 23.16 -6.91 5.55
C GLN A 140 23.88 -6.04 4.51
N HIS A 141 24.29 -6.64 3.39
CA HIS A 141 24.89 -5.86 2.29
C HIS A 141 23.88 -4.95 1.61
N VAL A 142 22.63 -5.40 1.45
CA VAL A 142 21.55 -4.58 0.90
C VAL A 142 21.36 -3.31 1.73
N VAL A 143 21.28 -3.42 3.05
CA VAL A 143 21.10 -2.25 3.94
C VAL A 143 22.27 -1.29 3.83
N LYS A 144 23.51 -1.79 3.77
CA LYS A 144 24.72 -0.95 3.58
C LYS A 144 24.74 -0.22 2.23
N GLU A 145 24.29 -0.91 1.17
CA GLU A 145 24.19 -0.30 -0.16
C GLU A 145 23.08 0.75 -0.22
N LEU A 146 21.92 0.45 0.40
CA LEU A 146 20.83 1.40 0.49
C LEU A 146 21.21 2.65 1.28
N ASP A 147 21.97 2.49 2.36
CA ASP A 147 22.41 3.61 3.19
C ASP A 147 23.23 4.66 2.41
N LYS A 148 24.06 4.21 1.46
CA LYS A 148 24.83 5.09 0.57
C LYS A 148 23.96 5.88 -0.41
N GLU A 149 22.86 5.28 -0.86
CA GLU A 149 21.97 5.76 -1.91
C GLU A 149 20.68 6.36 -1.35
N TRP A 150 20.57 6.47 0.00
CA TRP A 150 19.30 6.85 0.61
C TRP A 150 18.90 8.28 0.27
N LEU A 151 17.78 8.44 -0.40
CA LEU A 151 17.26 9.73 -0.85
C LEU A 151 16.67 10.60 0.28
N GLY A 152 16.55 10.04 1.49
CA GLY A 152 16.04 10.74 2.67
C GLY A 152 17.03 11.69 3.35
N GLY A 153 18.22 11.91 2.78
CA GLY A 153 19.22 12.89 3.24
C GLY A 153 20.00 12.51 4.52
N LYS A 154 19.66 11.40 5.16
CA LYS A 154 20.37 10.80 6.31
C LYS A 154 20.49 9.31 6.06
N SER A 155 21.31 8.62 6.88
CA SER A 155 21.41 7.18 6.79
C SER A 155 20.03 6.50 6.91
N TYR A 156 19.85 5.43 6.14
CA TYR A 156 18.64 4.63 6.18
C TYR A 156 18.42 4.00 7.56
N LYS A 157 17.17 3.96 7.99
CA LYS A 157 16.76 3.24 9.19
C LYS A 157 15.48 2.45 8.88
N LYS A 158 15.40 1.23 9.36
CA LYS A 158 14.16 0.40 9.24
C LYS A 158 12.95 1.17 9.77
N GLY A 159 11.86 1.12 9.03
CA GLY A 159 10.64 1.88 9.37
C GLY A 159 10.74 3.40 9.14
N ALA A 160 11.82 3.90 8.54
CA ALA A 160 11.95 5.31 8.19
C ALA A 160 10.87 5.74 7.18
N SER A 161 10.50 7.02 7.21
CA SER A 161 9.62 7.61 6.19
C SER A 161 10.22 7.44 4.80
N ILE A 162 9.44 6.97 3.86
CA ILE A 162 9.86 6.77 2.47
C ILE A 162 9.80 8.11 1.73
N PRO A 163 10.92 8.56 1.14
CA PRO A 163 10.94 9.79 0.36
C PRO A 163 10.02 9.70 -0.86
N PRO A 164 9.27 10.76 -1.21
CA PRO A 164 8.46 10.78 -2.43
C PRO A 164 9.25 10.48 -3.69
N ASP A 165 10.51 10.90 -3.78
CA ASP A 165 11.38 10.65 -4.93
C ASP A 165 11.67 9.16 -5.12
N LEU A 166 11.78 8.39 -4.03
CA LEU A 166 11.87 6.94 -4.13
C LEU A 166 10.60 6.35 -4.76
N ILE A 167 9.43 6.79 -4.31
CA ILE A 167 8.14 6.32 -4.87
C ILE A 167 8.00 6.70 -6.35
N ASN A 168 8.44 7.89 -6.74
CA ASN A 168 8.43 8.33 -8.13
C ASN A 168 9.32 7.45 -9.03
N ALA A 169 10.37 6.86 -8.48
CA ALA A 169 11.28 5.95 -9.18
C ALA A 169 10.79 4.49 -9.27
N THR A 170 9.58 4.17 -8.81
CA THR A 170 9.03 2.79 -8.82
C THR A 170 9.07 2.15 -10.22
N GLU A 171 8.82 2.90 -11.28
CA GLU A 171 8.91 2.39 -12.66
C GLU A 171 10.33 1.88 -13.01
N ASN A 172 11.36 2.53 -12.43
CA ASN A 172 12.74 2.08 -12.63
C ASN A 172 12.99 0.75 -11.92
N ALA A 173 12.46 0.59 -10.71
CA ALA A 173 12.55 -0.68 -9.97
C ALA A 173 11.86 -1.83 -10.74
N ILE A 174 10.65 -1.61 -11.26
CA ILE A 174 9.90 -2.59 -12.05
C ILE A 174 10.69 -3.06 -13.29
N LYS A 175 11.42 -2.15 -13.95
CA LYS A 175 12.24 -2.50 -15.13
C LYS A 175 13.54 -3.23 -14.80
N ARG A 176 13.93 -3.26 -13.53
CA ARG A 176 15.21 -3.83 -13.05
C ARG A 176 15.03 -5.21 -12.38
N VAL A 177 13.79 -5.65 -12.23
CA VAL A 177 13.41 -7.02 -11.82
C VAL A 177 13.31 -7.91 -13.06
#